data_adb90345f1636a27a1e1a8afa762367e
#
_entry.id   adb90345f1636a27a1e1a8afa762367e
#
_cell.length_a   1.000
_cell.length_b   1.000
_cell.length_c   1.000
_cell.angle_alpha   90.00
_cell.angle_beta   90.00
_cell.angle_gamma   90.00
#
_symmetry.space_group_name_H-M   'P 1'
#
loop_
_entity.id
_entity.type
_entity.pdbx_description
1 polymer ?
#
loop_
_entity_poly.entity_id
_entity_poly.type
_entity_poly.pdbx_seq_one_letter_code
_entity_poly.pdbx_strand_id
1 'polypeptide(L)'
;MWPASQYSHSNMQPHQHKSNEHQNQQNLKTLGMTSAISLAGPKPIDIEKTNELKDALEPFGVFESDQEMHHRMEVLGALHRIVRQWIRDESMRKNMPPNVAETVGGNIYTFGSYRLGVHHRGADIDALCVAPRHIDRSDYFQSFYELLKHHSQVKDLRSVENAFVPVIKMNFDGIEIDLLFARLALKEIPDSFDLRDDMLLKNLDEKSVRSLNGCRVTDEILRLVPNIDNFRLTLRAIKLWAKRHGIYSNTLGYLGGVSWAMLVARTCQLYPNALPATLVHKFFLVFSQWKWPQPVLLKQPDSVNLKFPVWDPRVNVSDRFHLMPIITPAYPQQNSTFNVSLSTRTVIMEEFRVGLAITDEIMLGKCGWERLFEAPNFFSRYKHFIVLLASSATADDQLQWCGLIESRIRHLITNLERNQHITIAHVNPECYNSVPLNTNNGQPLALPPGSVVPSDPAQDSKPNENGALVANYCSMWFIGLVFEKSIVNVDLTFDISSFTESVHYQAKNANMLREAMSIEARHVRRKQLHQYLSPSLLKRERTTSVNKRKHETPAPTAAVKKNKRLSESSTDDVACLSYNEDSNSSNIYEVSIQNGSAPHNAPLADKPAGDKADHASTSSTIACT
;
A
#
# COMPACT_ATOMS: atom_id res chain seq x y z
N MET A 1 0.84 -28.04 19.84
CA MET A 1 -0.45 -28.24 20.55
C MET A 1 -0.75 -26.98 21.35
N TRP A 2 -1.78 -26.26 21.00
CA TRP A 2 -2.27 -25.12 21.78
C TRP A 2 -3.36 -25.64 22.71
N PRO A 3 -3.40 -25.30 24.01
CA PRO A 3 -4.41 -25.81 24.90
C PRO A 3 -5.74 -25.10 24.70
N ALA A 4 -6.81 -25.87 24.51
CA ALA A 4 -8.18 -25.39 24.58
C ALA A 4 -8.53 -25.10 26.03
N SER A 5 -9.03 -23.89 26.34
CA SER A 5 -9.55 -23.55 27.67
C SER A 5 -10.94 -24.14 27.84
N GLN A 6 -11.07 -25.02 28.80
CA GLN A 6 -12.35 -25.58 29.30
C GLN A 6 -13.11 -24.50 30.09
N TYR A 7 -14.36 -24.27 29.71
CA TYR A 7 -15.33 -23.53 30.54
C TYR A 7 -15.94 -24.48 31.58
N SER A 8 -15.68 -24.22 32.83
CA SER A 8 -16.43 -24.84 33.94
C SER A 8 -17.48 -23.86 34.45
N HIS A 9 -18.77 -24.29 34.39
CA HIS A 9 -19.87 -23.60 35.03
C HIS A 9 -19.78 -23.78 36.54
N SER A 10 -19.79 -22.70 37.31
CA SER A 10 -20.12 -22.71 38.72
C SER A 10 -21.20 -21.65 39.01
N ASN A 11 -22.33 -22.15 39.50
CA ASN A 11 -23.43 -21.38 40.05
C ASN A 11 -22.99 -20.54 41.27
N MET A 12 -23.28 -19.25 41.30
CA MET A 12 -23.38 -18.47 42.53
C MET A 12 -24.49 -17.43 42.44
N GLN A 13 -25.24 -17.34 43.54
CA GLN A 13 -26.44 -16.53 43.80
C GLN A 13 -26.15 -15.01 43.83
N PRO A 14 -27.18 -14.15 43.72
CA PRO A 14 -27.04 -12.72 43.59
C PRO A 14 -27.02 -11.99 44.93
N HIS A 15 -25.89 -11.33 45.24
CA HIS A 15 -25.90 -10.27 46.28
C HIS A 15 -24.97 -9.12 45.90
N GLN A 16 -25.58 -7.90 45.90
CA GLN A 16 -24.93 -6.58 45.98
C GLN A 16 -24.18 -6.07 44.73
N HIS A 17 -24.94 -5.61 43.76
CA HIS A 17 -24.46 -4.76 42.66
C HIS A 17 -24.95 -3.32 42.82
N LYS A 18 -24.24 -2.47 43.59
CA LYS A 18 -24.40 -1.00 43.48
C LYS A 18 -23.13 -0.17 43.78
N SER A 19 -22.01 -0.78 44.13
CA SER A 19 -20.76 -0.06 44.42
C SER A 19 -19.59 -0.29 43.47
N ASN A 20 -19.69 -1.22 42.49
CA ASN A 20 -18.59 -1.55 41.59
C ASN A 20 -18.62 -0.83 40.24
N GLU A 21 -19.73 -0.17 39.86
CA GLU A 21 -19.78 0.54 38.56
C GLU A 21 -18.96 1.84 38.55
N HIS A 22 -18.80 2.51 39.70
CA HIS A 22 -17.96 3.73 39.76
C HIS A 22 -16.46 3.46 39.88
N GLN A 23 -16.04 2.28 40.35
CA GLN A 23 -14.62 1.90 40.40
C GLN A 23 -14.12 1.30 39.09
N ASN A 24 -14.99 0.71 38.25
CA ASN A 24 -14.62 0.21 36.92
C ASN A 24 -14.43 1.32 35.88
N GLN A 25 -14.99 2.51 36.09
CA GLN A 25 -14.76 3.67 35.21
C GLN A 25 -13.39 4.33 35.43
N GLN A 26 -12.73 4.13 36.56
CA GLN A 26 -11.42 4.75 36.86
C GLN A 26 -10.20 3.95 36.37
N ASN A 27 -10.37 2.73 35.87
CA ASN A 27 -9.29 1.87 35.38
C ASN A 27 -9.35 1.57 33.87
N LEU A 28 -10.05 2.37 33.08
CA LEU A 28 -9.83 2.35 31.62
C LEU A 28 -8.41 2.87 31.36
N LYS A 29 -7.44 1.96 31.27
CA LYS A 29 -6.11 2.28 30.76
C LYS A 29 -6.31 3.09 29.49
N THR A 30 -5.89 4.34 29.49
CA THR A 30 -5.93 5.21 28.31
C THR A 30 -5.09 4.53 27.23
N LEU A 31 -5.75 3.82 26.31
CA LEU A 31 -5.09 3.30 25.14
C LEU A 31 -4.78 4.49 24.21
N GLY A 32 -3.52 4.70 23.91
CA GLY A 32 -3.11 5.74 22.96
C GLY A 32 -2.58 7.03 23.57
N MET A 33 -2.43 8.04 22.70
CA MET A 33 -1.81 9.34 23.01
C MET A 33 -2.73 10.31 23.75
N THR A 34 -4.03 10.15 23.59
CA THR A 34 -5.08 11.04 24.14
C THR A 34 -6.21 10.20 24.70
N SER A 35 -7.07 10.80 25.51
CA SER A 35 -8.36 10.21 25.87
C SER A 35 -9.21 9.92 24.62
N ALA A 36 -10.18 9.02 24.79
CA ALA A 36 -11.19 8.75 23.78
C ALA A 36 -12.01 10.04 23.48
N ILE A 37 -12.43 10.20 22.22
CA ILE A 37 -13.37 11.26 21.84
C ILE A 37 -14.78 10.94 22.36
N SER A 38 -15.16 9.65 22.30
CA SER A 38 -16.45 9.19 22.79
C SER A 38 -16.35 7.78 23.36
N LEU A 39 -16.94 7.57 24.52
CA LEU A 39 -17.12 6.27 25.19
C LEU A 39 -18.53 5.71 24.99
N ALA A 40 -19.36 6.33 24.13
CA ALA A 40 -20.71 5.87 23.85
C ALA A 40 -20.71 4.42 23.33
N GLY A 41 -21.59 3.60 23.89
CA GLY A 41 -21.86 2.25 23.40
C GLY A 41 -22.67 2.24 22.12
N PRO A 42 -22.74 1.09 21.43
CA PRO A 42 -23.46 0.95 20.18
C PRO A 42 -24.98 1.05 20.37
N LYS A 43 -25.67 1.61 19.38
CA LYS A 43 -27.13 1.64 19.26
C LYS A 43 -27.60 0.47 18.38
N PRO A 44 -28.89 0.07 18.42
CA PRO A 44 -29.42 -0.98 17.55
C PRO A 44 -29.12 -0.74 16.06
N ILE A 45 -29.24 0.49 15.59
CA ILE A 45 -28.90 0.86 14.19
C ILE A 45 -27.45 0.63 13.84
N ASP A 46 -26.51 0.75 14.79
CA ASP A 46 -25.08 0.51 14.54
C ASP A 46 -24.81 -0.99 14.31
N ILE A 47 -25.61 -1.87 14.95
CA ILE A 47 -25.55 -3.32 14.74
C ILE A 47 -26.05 -3.66 13.34
N GLU A 48 -27.22 -3.11 12.95
CA GLU A 48 -27.79 -3.29 11.62
C GLU A 48 -26.81 -2.85 10.52
N LYS A 49 -26.28 -1.61 10.63
CA LYS A 49 -25.29 -1.07 9.68
C LYS A 49 -23.99 -1.86 9.64
N THR A 50 -23.60 -2.52 10.74
CA THR A 50 -22.41 -3.39 10.77
C THR A 50 -22.67 -4.71 10.03
N ASN A 51 -23.87 -5.27 10.13
CA ASN A 51 -24.25 -6.45 9.36
C ASN A 51 -24.32 -6.12 7.86
N GLU A 52 -24.98 -5.03 7.47
CA GLU A 52 -25.00 -4.53 6.10
C GLU A 52 -23.56 -4.34 5.55
N LEU A 53 -22.64 -3.78 6.34
CA LEU A 53 -21.24 -3.64 5.95
C LEU A 53 -20.57 -4.98 5.70
N LYS A 54 -20.82 -5.98 6.55
CA LYS A 54 -20.26 -7.31 6.39
C LYS A 54 -20.77 -7.96 5.10
N ASP A 55 -22.07 -7.89 4.85
CA ASP A 55 -22.69 -8.44 3.65
C ASP A 55 -22.17 -7.77 2.37
N ALA A 56 -21.97 -6.44 2.39
CA ALA A 56 -21.40 -5.69 1.28
C ALA A 56 -19.91 -6.03 1.01
N LEU A 57 -19.19 -6.56 1.98
CA LEU A 57 -17.79 -6.96 1.84
C LEU A 57 -17.63 -8.37 1.24
N GLU A 58 -18.60 -9.29 1.44
CA GLU A 58 -18.51 -10.68 1.00
C GLU A 58 -18.22 -10.87 -0.49
N PRO A 59 -18.88 -10.13 -1.43
CA PRO A 59 -18.65 -10.31 -2.86
C PRO A 59 -17.21 -10.00 -3.31
N PHE A 60 -16.45 -9.29 -2.51
CA PHE A 60 -15.08 -8.89 -2.84
C PHE A 60 -14.01 -9.91 -2.39
N GLY A 61 -14.42 -11.07 -1.85
CA GLY A 61 -13.48 -12.11 -1.41
C GLY A 61 -12.54 -11.69 -0.28
N VAL A 62 -12.98 -10.73 0.57
CA VAL A 62 -12.17 -10.24 1.70
C VAL A 62 -12.18 -11.21 2.90
N PHE A 63 -13.04 -12.20 2.87
CA PHE A 63 -13.11 -13.28 3.85
C PHE A 63 -12.61 -14.57 3.22
N GLU A 64 -11.84 -15.32 3.98
CA GLU A 64 -11.35 -16.64 3.63
C GLU A 64 -12.24 -17.72 4.25
N SER A 65 -12.37 -18.87 3.61
CA SER A 65 -13.09 -20.02 4.15
C SER A 65 -12.30 -20.72 5.26
N ASP A 66 -12.98 -21.46 6.13
CA ASP A 66 -12.34 -22.26 7.16
C ASP A 66 -11.36 -23.29 6.59
N GLN A 67 -11.67 -23.85 5.40
CA GLN A 67 -10.79 -24.79 4.72
C GLN A 67 -9.50 -24.13 4.24
N GLU A 68 -9.58 -22.95 3.62
CA GLU A 68 -8.41 -22.18 3.18
C GLU A 68 -7.56 -21.77 4.39
N MET A 69 -8.19 -21.33 5.48
CA MET A 69 -7.49 -20.99 6.72
C MET A 69 -6.78 -22.22 7.33
N HIS A 70 -7.43 -23.38 7.33
CA HIS A 70 -6.82 -24.62 7.81
C HIS A 70 -5.59 -25.01 6.98
N HIS A 71 -5.69 -24.93 5.66
CA HIS A 71 -4.57 -25.18 4.75
C HIS A 71 -3.37 -24.27 5.02
N ARG A 72 -3.61 -22.95 5.28
CA ARG A 72 -2.52 -22.05 5.68
C ARG A 72 -1.84 -22.47 6.97
N MET A 73 -2.60 -22.96 7.94
CA MET A 73 -2.04 -23.46 9.21
C MET A 73 -1.20 -24.72 8.99
N GLU A 74 -1.62 -25.63 8.10
CA GLU A 74 -0.86 -26.83 7.74
C GLU A 74 0.48 -26.48 7.07
N VAL A 75 0.45 -25.55 6.10
CA VAL A 75 1.64 -25.05 5.39
C VAL A 75 2.62 -24.38 6.37
N LEU A 76 2.13 -23.50 7.25
CA LEU A 76 2.97 -22.86 8.28
C LEU A 76 3.56 -23.91 9.25
N GLY A 77 2.78 -24.91 9.63
CA GLY A 77 3.25 -26.02 10.46
C GLY A 77 4.33 -26.87 9.78
N ALA A 78 4.20 -27.11 8.47
CA ALA A 78 5.22 -27.80 7.67
C ALA A 78 6.50 -26.96 7.57
N LEU A 79 6.38 -25.68 7.24
CA LEU A 79 7.51 -24.76 7.16
C LEU A 79 8.25 -24.63 8.51
N HIS A 80 7.51 -24.58 9.62
CA HIS A 80 8.08 -24.56 10.97
C HIS A 80 8.93 -25.80 11.25
N ARG A 81 8.45 -26.99 10.89
CA ARG A 81 9.22 -28.25 11.04
C ARG A 81 10.49 -28.23 10.21
N ILE A 82 10.41 -27.74 8.96
CA ILE A 82 11.58 -27.64 8.06
C ILE A 82 12.62 -26.69 8.66
N VAL A 83 12.23 -25.54 9.17
CA VAL A 83 13.14 -24.57 9.79
C VAL A 83 13.83 -25.16 11.02
N ARG A 84 13.10 -25.81 11.91
CA ARG A 84 13.69 -26.45 13.11
C ARG A 84 14.68 -27.54 12.74
N GLN A 85 14.32 -28.38 11.77
CA GLN A 85 15.21 -29.44 11.28
C GLN A 85 16.48 -28.84 10.67
N TRP A 86 16.35 -27.81 9.82
CA TRP A 86 17.48 -27.13 9.23
C TRP A 86 18.41 -26.50 10.28
N ILE A 87 17.86 -25.79 11.28
CA ILE A 87 18.66 -25.18 12.35
C ILE A 87 19.43 -26.24 13.13
N ARG A 88 18.80 -27.38 13.45
CA ARG A 88 19.46 -28.52 14.10
C ARG A 88 20.62 -29.06 13.28
N ASP A 89 20.35 -29.34 11.99
CA ASP A 89 21.35 -29.93 11.10
C ASP A 89 22.51 -28.97 10.84
N GLU A 90 22.22 -27.67 10.71
CA GLU A 90 23.23 -26.61 10.56
C GLU A 90 24.08 -26.48 11.84
N SER A 91 23.45 -26.58 13.01
CA SER A 91 24.17 -26.58 14.30
C SER A 91 25.15 -27.75 14.42
N MET A 92 24.74 -28.95 14.01
CA MET A 92 25.63 -30.13 13.95
C MET A 92 26.76 -29.93 12.94
N ARG A 93 26.49 -29.34 11.76
CA ARG A 93 27.51 -28.99 10.76
C ARG A 93 28.56 -28.01 11.33
N LYS A 94 28.15 -27.12 12.24
CA LYS A 94 29.03 -26.19 12.96
C LYS A 94 29.67 -26.83 14.21
N ASN A 95 29.77 -28.18 14.26
CA ASN A 95 30.39 -28.97 15.32
C ASN A 95 29.70 -28.88 16.70
N MET A 96 28.39 -28.60 16.74
CA MET A 96 27.64 -28.66 18.00
C MET A 96 27.29 -30.09 18.35
N PRO A 97 27.43 -30.52 19.63
CA PRO A 97 27.02 -31.86 20.05
C PRO A 97 25.53 -32.12 19.76
N PRO A 98 25.13 -33.32 19.30
CA PRO A 98 23.75 -33.62 18.91
C PRO A 98 22.71 -33.31 19.99
N ASN A 99 23.01 -33.63 21.25
CA ASN A 99 22.11 -33.35 22.38
C ASN A 99 21.90 -31.83 22.62
N VAL A 100 22.86 -30.99 22.29
CA VAL A 100 22.73 -29.53 22.36
C VAL A 100 22.01 -29.01 21.13
N ALA A 101 22.33 -29.54 19.93
CA ALA A 101 21.67 -29.16 18.69
C ALA A 101 20.14 -29.43 18.69
N GLU A 102 19.69 -30.44 19.43
CA GLU A 102 18.25 -30.73 19.64
C GLU A 102 17.52 -29.63 20.43
N THR A 103 18.22 -28.89 21.30
CA THR A 103 17.62 -27.91 22.21
C THR A 103 17.72 -26.45 21.73
N VAL A 104 18.53 -26.16 20.70
CA VAL A 104 18.75 -24.79 20.26
C VAL A 104 17.50 -24.07 19.77
N GLY A 105 16.51 -24.82 19.34
CA GLY A 105 15.23 -24.29 18.87
C GLY A 105 15.34 -23.51 17.58
N GLY A 106 14.38 -22.64 17.38
CA GLY A 106 14.15 -21.83 16.20
C GLY A 106 12.67 -21.77 15.92
N ASN A 107 12.19 -20.66 15.40
CA ASN A 107 10.75 -20.46 15.30
C ASN A 107 10.36 -19.67 14.05
N ILE A 108 9.12 -19.85 13.60
CA ILE A 108 8.49 -19.02 12.58
C ILE A 108 7.45 -18.14 13.25
N TYR A 109 7.53 -16.86 12.96
CA TYR A 109 6.55 -15.84 13.34
C TYR A 109 5.90 -15.28 12.10
N THR A 110 4.60 -15.07 12.12
CA THR A 110 3.88 -14.38 11.05
C THR A 110 3.71 -12.90 11.39
N PHE A 111 3.58 -12.06 10.36
CA PHE A 111 3.28 -10.63 10.51
C PHE A 111 2.37 -10.15 9.39
N GLY A 112 2.24 -8.85 9.20
CA GLY A 112 1.46 -8.27 8.11
C GLY A 112 -0.02 -8.64 8.14
N SER A 113 -0.63 -8.79 6.98
CA SER A 113 -2.08 -8.96 6.84
C SER A 113 -2.60 -10.27 7.44
N TYR A 114 -1.83 -11.34 7.37
CA TYR A 114 -2.19 -12.64 7.95
C TYR A 114 -2.25 -12.57 9.48
N ARG A 115 -1.21 -12.07 10.13
CA ARG A 115 -1.15 -11.94 11.61
C ARG A 115 -2.19 -10.98 12.15
N LEU A 116 -2.44 -9.87 11.44
CA LEU A 116 -3.53 -8.94 11.78
C LEU A 116 -4.91 -9.57 11.63
N GLY A 117 -5.05 -10.67 10.88
CA GLY A 117 -6.31 -11.32 10.59
C GLY A 117 -7.17 -10.53 9.59
N VAL A 118 -6.53 -9.86 8.62
CA VAL A 118 -7.18 -9.01 7.60
C VAL A 118 -6.71 -9.31 6.17
N HIS A 119 -6.13 -10.49 5.97
CA HIS A 119 -5.80 -10.99 4.65
C HIS A 119 -7.08 -11.33 3.85
N HIS A 120 -7.01 -11.25 2.55
CA HIS A 120 -8.09 -11.67 1.64
C HIS A 120 -7.80 -13.09 1.12
N ARG A 121 -8.79 -13.67 0.46
CA ARG A 121 -8.61 -14.95 -0.24
C ARG A 121 -7.43 -14.85 -1.21
N GLY A 122 -6.54 -15.85 -1.18
CA GLY A 122 -5.35 -15.90 -2.03
C GLY A 122 -4.24 -14.91 -1.66
N ALA A 123 -4.31 -14.22 -0.51
CA ALA A 123 -3.21 -13.36 -0.06
C ALA A 123 -1.99 -14.20 0.33
N ASP A 124 -0.81 -13.59 0.21
CA ASP A 124 0.47 -14.12 0.70
C ASP A 124 0.52 -14.25 2.22
N ILE A 125 1.50 -14.98 2.72
CA ILE A 125 1.86 -15.04 4.13
C ILE A 125 3.22 -14.39 4.32
N ASP A 126 3.23 -13.27 5.06
CA ASP A 126 4.46 -12.69 5.56
C ASP A 126 4.94 -13.47 6.78
N ALA A 127 6.15 -14.04 6.74
CA ALA A 127 6.72 -14.85 7.82
C ALA A 127 8.17 -14.48 8.11
N LEU A 128 8.59 -14.72 9.35
CA LEU A 128 9.94 -14.47 9.84
C LEU A 128 10.52 -15.74 10.46
N CYS A 129 11.62 -16.23 9.93
CA CYS A 129 12.46 -17.24 10.55
C CYS A 129 13.36 -16.59 11.61
N VAL A 130 13.22 -16.98 12.86
CA VAL A 130 14.07 -16.55 13.98
C VAL A 130 15.01 -17.69 14.39
N ALA A 131 16.31 -17.40 14.34
CA ALA A 131 17.35 -18.37 14.60
C ALA A 131 18.29 -17.92 15.74
N PRO A 132 18.96 -18.88 16.43
CA PRO A 132 19.94 -18.58 17.46
C PRO A 132 21.22 -17.97 16.88
N ARG A 133 22.08 -17.42 17.75
CA ARG A 133 23.24 -16.58 17.40
C ARG A 133 24.30 -17.22 16.50
N HIS A 134 24.37 -18.56 16.46
CA HIS A 134 25.38 -19.28 15.68
C HIS A 134 24.93 -19.58 14.24
N ILE A 135 23.65 -19.34 13.92
CA ILE A 135 23.11 -19.46 12.57
C ILE A 135 23.25 -18.11 11.87
N ASP A 136 24.01 -18.06 10.80
CA ASP A 136 24.27 -16.83 10.06
C ASP A 136 23.27 -16.61 8.93
N ARG A 137 23.14 -15.36 8.48
CA ARG A 137 22.31 -15.02 7.31
C ARG A 137 22.79 -15.72 6.03
N SER A 138 24.09 -15.97 5.90
CA SER A 138 24.66 -16.76 4.81
C SER A 138 24.16 -18.20 4.82
N ASP A 139 24.04 -18.83 6.00
CA ASP A 139 23.48 -20.19 6.10
C ASP A 139 22.04 -20.21 5.60
N TYR A 140 21.25 -19.16 5.91
CA TYR A 140 19.87 -19.02 5.46
C TYR A 140 19.75 -18.90 3.94
N PHE A 141 20.58 -18.08 3.29
CA PHE A 141 20.54 -17.92 1.83
C PHE A 141 21.28 -19.02 1.04
N GLN A 142 22.04 -19.87 1.71
CA GLN A 142 22.75 -21.00 1.11
C GLN A 142 22.08 -22.33 1.48
N SER A 143 22.41 -22.89 2.65
CA SER A 143 21.96 -24.25 3.01
C SER A 143 20.45 -24.37 3.18
N PHE A 144 19.76 -23.36 3.74
CA PHE A 144 18.30 -23.38 3.84
C PHE A 144 17.63 -23.19 2.48
N TYR A 145 18.13 -22.28 1.66
CA TYR A 145 17.63 -22.08 0.30
C TYR A 145 17.73 -23.34 -0.55
N GLU A 146 18.87 -24.04 -0.51
CA GLU A 146 19.05 -25.32 -1.21
C GLU A 146 18.13 -26.43 -0.65
N LEU A 147 17.87 -26.44 0.67
CA LEU A 147 16.89 -27.35 1.26
C LEU A 147 15.48 -27.11 0.70
N LEU A 148 15.04 -25.86 0.63
CA LEU A 148 13.74 -25.48 0.06
C LEU A 148 13.64 -25.82 -1.42
N LYS A 149 14.70 -25.61 -2.19
CA LYS A 149 14.75 -25.89 -3.63
C LYS A 149 14.52 -27.37 -3.97
N HIS A 150 14.89 -28.27 -3.08
CA HIS A 150 14.68 -29.71 -3.23
C HIS A 150 13.36 -30.21 -2.60
N HIS A 151 12.58 -29.31 -1.97
CA HIS A 151 11.32 -29.69 -1.35
C HIS A 151 10.19 -29.77 -2.38
N SER A 152 9.48 -30.90 -2.44
CA SER A 152 8.49 -31.20 -3.49
C SER A 152 7.30 -30.22 -3.56
N GLN A 153 6.94 -29.60 -2.44
CA GLN A 153 5.82 -28.65 -2.34
C GLN A 153 6.23 -27.18 -2.62
N VAL A 154 7.55 -26.91 -2.78
CA VAL A 154 8.06 -25.55 -3.01
C VAL A 154 8.21 -25.32 -4.51
N LYS A 155 7.64 -24.21 -4.98
CA LYS A 155 7.73 -23.71 -6.37
C LYS A 155 8.10 -22.24 -6.36
N ASP A 156 8.51 -21.71 -7.51
CA ASP A 156 8.79 -20.29 -7.74
C ASP A 156 9.74 -19.67 -6.69
N LEU A 157 10.72 -20.49 -6.23
CA LEU A 157 11.66 -20.11 -5.19
C LEU A 157 12.64 -19.03 -5.69
N ARG A 158 12.69 -17.90 -5.00
CA ARG A 158 13.59 -16.77 -5.31
C ARG A 158 14.18 -16.17 -4.05
N SER A 159 15.45 -15.76 -4.10
CA SER A 159 16.11 -15.01 -3.03
C SER A 159 16.33 -13.54 -3.45
N VAL A 160 16.10 -12.61 -2.54
CA VAL A 160 16.38 -11.19 -2.71
C VAL A 160 17.29 -10.74 -1.55
N GLU A 161 18.56 -11.12 -1.63
CA GLU A 161 19.53 -10.97 -0.54
C GLU A 161 19.99 -9.52 -0.30
N ASN A 162 20.02 -8.73 -1.40
CA ASN A 162 20.47 -7.35 -1.37
C ASN A 162 19.35 -6.34 -1.11
N ALA A 163 18.12 -6.82 -0.85
CA ALA A 163 17.03 -5.95 -0.46
C ALA A 163 17.32 -5.25 0.88
N PHE A 164 16.68 -4.12 1.11
CA PHE A 164 16.72 -3.41 2.40
C PHE A 164 16.28 -4.31 3.56
N VAL A 165 15.26 -5.15 3.32
CA VAL A 165 14.87 -6.29 4.14
C VAL A 165 15.03 -7.55 3.27
N PRO A 166 16.11 -8.34 3.45
CA PRO A 166 16.34 -9.53 2.66
C PRO A 166 15.26 -10.59 2.86
N VAL A 167 14.83 -11.24 1.78
CA VAL A 167 13.68 -12.15 1.78
C VAL A 167 13.91 -13.33 0.83
N ILE A 168 13.39 -14.50 1.21
CA ILE A 168 13.14 -15.63 0.31
C ILE A 168 11.64 -15.64 -0.01
N LYS A 169 11.32 -15.61 -1.30
CA LYS A 169 9.95 -15.72 -1.81
C LYS A 169 9.73 -17.09 -2.41
N MET A 170 8.59 -17.70 -2.14
CA MET A 170 8.24 -19.02 -2.67
C MET A 170 6.72 -19.21 -2.73
N ASN A 171 6.30 -20.14 -3.57
CA ASN A 171 4.98 -20.73 -3.49
C ASN A 171 5.11 -22.09 -2.78
N PHE A 172 4.54 -22.22 -1.58
CA PHE A 172 4.56 -23.44 -0.81
C PHE A 172 3.15 -24.05 -0.79
N ASP A 173 2.98 -25.14 -1.51
CA ASP A 173 1.71 -25.86 -1.64
C ASP A 173 0.52 -24.95 -2.05
N GLY A 174 0.77 -24.07 -3.02
CA GLY A 174 -0.21 -23.11 -3.55
C GLY A 174 -0.34 -21.80 -2.79
N ILE A 175 0.40 -21.61 -1.69
CA ILE A 175 0.40 -20.36 -0.91
C ILE A 175 1.70 -19.61 -1.15
N GLU A 176 1.58 -18.34 -1.55
CA GLU A 176 2.73 -17.44 -1.63
C GLU A 176 3.24 -17.09 -0.23
N ILE A 177 4.54 -17.24 0.00
CA ILE A 177 5.18 -16.95 1.29
C ILE A 177 6.38 -16.04 1.06
N ASP A 178 6.41 -14.92 1.79
CA ASP A 178 7.55 -14.04 1.94
C ASP A 178 8.23 -14.35 3.27
N LEU A 179 9.37 -15.06 3.22
CA LEU A 179 10.07 -15.50 4.42
C LEU A 179 11.30 -14.63 4.69
N LEU A 180 11.28 -13.90 5.79
CA LEU A 180 12.39 -13.11 6.30
C LEU A 180 13.28 -13.93 7.25
N PHE A 181 14.45 -13.39 7.58
CA PHE A 181 15.36 -14.00 8.54
C PHE A 181 15.89 -13.00 9.56
N ALA A 182 15.87 -13.42 10.84
CA ALA A 182 16.55 -12.69 11.92
C ALA A 182 17.34 -13.64 12.80
N ARG A 183 18.59 -13.28 13.06
CA ARG A 183 19.43 -13.93 14.05
C ARG A 183 19.34 -13.17 15.37
N LEU A 184 18.98 -13.86 16.46
CA LEU A 184 19.02 -13.27 17.81
C LEU A 184 20.37 -13.52 18.50
N ALA A 185 20.74 -12.67 19.45
CA ALA A 185 21.95 -12.83 20.26
C ALA A 185 21.82 -13.90 21.37
N LEU A 186 20.86 -14.84 21.20
CA LEU A 186 20.54 -15.90 22.14
C LEU A 186 21.22 -17.22 21.75
N LYS A 187 21.52 -18.08 22.73
CA LYS A 187 22.06 -19.42 22.49
C LYS A 187 20.99 -20.37 21.96
N GLU A 188 19.76 -20.21 22.45
CA GLU A 188 18.58 -21.02 22.13
C GLU A 188 17.35 -20.13 21.96
N ILE A 189 16.39 -20.56 21.18
CA ILE A 189 15.12 -19.88 20.94
C ILE A 189 13.99 -20.73 21.54
N PRO A 190 13.38 -20.30 22.64
CA PRO A 190 12.24 -21.01 23.24
C PRO A 190 11.02 -21.02 22.31
N ASP A 191 10.17 -22.05 22.41
CA ASP A 191 8.98 -22.19 21.56
C ASP A 191 7.97 -21.04 21.76
N SER A 192 7.86 -20.51 22.97
CA SER A 192 6.96 -19.40 23.31
C SER A 192 7.72 -18.10 23.55
N PHE A 193 8.46 -17.64 22.56
CA PHE A 193 9.30 -16.45 22.70
C PHE A 193 8.57 -15.18 22.23
N ASP A 194 8.57 -14.14 23.07
CA ASP A 194 7.92 -12.85 22.76
C ASP A 194 8.92 -11.88 22.12
N LEU A 195 8.67 -11.52 20.87
CA LEU A 195 9.53 -10.61 20.10
C LEU A 195 9.35 -9.12 20.47
N ARG A 196 8.42 -8.77 21.36
CA ARG A 196 8.10 -7.37 21.69
C ARG A 196 9.11 -6.72 22.65
N ASP A 197 9.91 -7.49 23.35
CA ASP A 197 10.96 -6.94 24.23
C ASP A 197 11.99 -6.16 23.40
N ASP A 198 12.12 -4.85 23.69
CA ASP A 198 13.07 -3.98 23.00
C ASP A 198 14.53 -4.38 23.25
N MET A 199 14.82 -5.01 24.38
CA MET A 199 16.18 -5.45 24.72
C MET A 199 16.69 -6.56 23.82
N LEU A 200 15.81 -7.27 23.11
CA LEU A 200 16.20 -8.24 22.08
C LEU A 200 16.98 -7.63 20.93
N LEU A 201 16.77 -6.35 20.68
CA LEU A 201 17.45 -5.64 19.58
C LEU A 201 18.90 -5.29 19.92
N LYS A 202 19.29 -5.41 21.20
CA LYS A 202 20.64 -5.08 21.64
C LYS A 202 21.68 -5.97 20.95
N ASN A 203 22.68 -5.34 20.34
CA ASN A 203 23.78 -6.01 19.62
C ASN A 203 23.36 -6.85 18.40
N LEU A 204 22.18 -6.62 17.83
CA LEU A 204 21.80 -7.22 16.57
C LEU A 204 22.36 -6.41 15.38
N ASP A 205 22.53 -7.11 14.26
CA ASP A 205 22.80 -6.47 12.98
C ASP A 205 21.55 -5.73 12.48
N GLU A 206 21.76 -4.67 11.69
CA GLU A 206 20.64 -3.85 11.18
C GLU A 206 19.62 -4.63 10.37
N LYS A 207 20.05 -5.62 9.57
CA LYS A 207 19.15 -6.43 8.75
C LYS A 207 18.24 -7.30 9.63
N SER A 208 18.76 -7.85 10.76
CA SER A 208 17.95 -8.59 11.73
C SER A 208 16.96 -7.68 12.45
N VAL A 209 17.37 -6.48 12.85
CA VAL A 209 16.46 -5.49 13.44
C VAL A 209 15.31 -5.14 12.48
N ARG A 210 15.63 -4.90 11.20
CA ARG A 210 14.62 -4.59 10.16
C ARG A 210 13.66 -5.76 9.93
N SER A 211 14.17 -7.00 9.89
CA SER A 211 13.36 -8.21 9.72
C SER A 211 12.40 -8.44 10.90
N LEU A 212 12.84 -8.17 12.14
CA LEU A 212 12.02 -8.27 13.35
C LEU A 212 10.89 -7.23 13.40
N ASN A 213 11.09 -6.09 12.75
CA ASN A 213 10.20 -4.94 12.88
C ASN A 213 8.77 -5.25 12.44
N GLY A 214 8.58 -6.04 11.38
CA GLY A 214 7.26 -6.47 10.90
C GLY A 214 6.43 -7.16 11.98
N CYS A 215 7.00 -8.15 12.66
CA CYS A 215 6.34 -8.88 13.75
C CYS A 215 6.06 -7.96 14.95
N ARG A 216 7.04 -7.18 15.37
CA ARG A 216 6.97 -6.29 16.53
C ARG A 216 5.89 -5.21 16.36
N VAL A 217 5.85 -4.57 15.20
CA VAL A 217 4.84 -3.56 14.87
C VAL A 217 3.45 -4.18 14.81
N THR A 218 3.30 -5.34 14.18
CA THR A 218 2.01 -6.04 14.04
C THR A 218 1.44 -6.42 15.41
N ASP A 219 2.24 -7.05 16.26
CA ASP A 219 1.81 -7.46 17.60
C ASP A 219 1.50 -6.26 18.50
N GLU A 220 2.26 -5.18 18.35
CA GLU A 220 2.01 -3.95 19.12
C GLU A 220 0.71 -3.27 18.68
N ILE A 221 0.38 -3.24 17.38
CA ILE A 221 -0.92 -2.75 16.89
C ILE A 221 -2.07 -3.56 17.51
N LEU A 222 -1.98 -4.89 17.48
CA LEU A 222 -3.02 -5.76 18.06
C LEU A 222 -3.19 -5.54 19.57
N ARG A 223 -2.11 -5.25 20.29
CA ARG A 223 -2.15 -4.95 21.73
C ARG A 223 -2.79 -3.59 22.04
N LEU A 224 -2.66 -2.64 21.12
CA LEU A 224 -3.08 -1.25 21.30
C LEU A 224 -4.51 -0.95 20.85
N VAL A 225 -5.24 -1.94 20.30
CA VAL A 225 -6.65 -1.79 19.93
C VAL A 225 -7.57 -2.31 21.04
N PRO A 226 -8.69 -1.63 21.33
CA PRO A 226 -9.62 -2.03 22.39
C PRO A 226 -10.35 -3.34 22.08
N ASN A 227 -10.73 -3.56 20.82
CA ASN A 227 -11.44 -4.72 20.32
C ASN A 227 -10.86 -5.16 18.98
N ILE A 228 -10.27 -6.35 18.97
CA ILE A 228 -9.55 -6.88 17.79
C ILE A 228 -10.52 -7.19 16.65
N ASP A 229 -11.71 -7.72 16.91
CA ASP A 229 -12.65 -8.11 15.86
C ASP A 229 -13.27 -6.89 15.18
N ASN A 230 -13.65 -5.86 15.96
CA ASN A 230 -14.09 -4.58 15.42
C ASN A 230 -12.99 -3.91 14.59
N PHE A 231 -11.74 -3.95 15.07
CA PHE A 231 -10.58 -3.47 14.31
C PHE A 231 -10.41 -4.21 13.00
N ARG A 232 -10.47 -5.55 13.00
CA ARG A 232 -10.30 -6.39 11.81
C ARG A 232 -11.35 -6.10 10.74
N LEU A 233 -12.64 -6.07 11.11
CA LEU A 233 -13.70 -5.81 10.15
C LEU A 233 -13.61 -4.38 9.58
N THR A 234 -13.34 -3.39 10.43
CA THR A 234 -13.11 -2.00 10.01
C THR A 234 -11.92 -1.91 9.05
N LEU A 235 -10.80 -2.56 9.37
CA LEU A 235 -9.60 -2.52 8.53
C LEU A 235 -9.82 -3.22 7.18
N ARG A 236 -10.59 -4.31 7.12
CA ARG A 236 -10.97 -4.96 5.86
C ARG A 236 -11.73 -3.98 4.96
N ALA A 237 -12.71 -3.26 5.50
CA ALA A 237 -13.47 -2.24 4.76
C ALA A 237 -12.57 -1.11 4.26
N ILE A 238 -11.72 -0.55 5.11
CA ILE A 238 -10.81 0.54 4.72
C ILE A 238 -9.76 0.10 3.70
N LYS A 239 -9.20 -1.12 3.83
CA LYS A 239 -8.27 -1.68 2.82
C LYS A 239 -8.95 -1.86 1.47
N LEU A 240 -10.17 -2.42 1.44
CA LEU A 240 -10.93 -2.58 0.21
C LEU A 240 -11.20 -1.22 -0.44
N TRP A 241 -11.75 -0.28 0.33
CA TRP A 241 -11.99 1.09 -0.13
C TRP A 241 -10.71 1.72 -0.72
N ALA A 242 -9.59 1.68 0.00
CA ALA A 242 -8.34 2.28 -0.44
C ALA A 242 -7.79 1.66 -1.73
N LYS A 243 -7.91 0.33 -1.89
CA LYS A 243 -7.56 -0.37 -3.13
C LYS A 243 -8.46 0.05 -4.29
N ARG A 244 -9.79 0.07 -4.08
CA ARG A 244 -10.77 0.46 -5.09
C ARG A 244 -10.63 1.91 -5.54
N HIS A 245 -10.22 2.80 -4.63
CA HIS A 245 -10.02 4.22 -4.89
C HIS A 245 -8.60 4.57 -5.38
N GLY A 246 -7.75 3.56 -5.61
CA GLY A 246 -6.41 3.77 -6.19
C GLY A 246 -5.46 4.55 -5.27
N ILE A 247 -5.58 4.41 -3.96
CA ILE A 247 -4.73 5.08 -2.95
C ILE A 247 -4.02 4.10 -1.99
N TYR A 248 -3.81 2.85 -2.46
CA TYR A 248 -3.15 1.80 -1.70
C TYR A 248 -1.85 1.37 -2.41
N SER A 249 -0.77 2.10 -2.21
CA SER A 249 0.59 1.75 -2.65
C SER A 249 1.62 2.65 -1.99
N ASN A 250 2.40 2.12 -1.03
CA ASN A 250 3.49 2.88 -0.42
C ASN A 250 4.58 3.25 -1.44
N THR A 251 4.88 2.37 -2.37
CA THR A 251 5.89 2.57 -3.42
C THR A 251 5.61 3.82 -4.26
N LEU A 252 4.34 4.06 -4.58
CA LEU A 252 3.90 5.19 -5.41
C LEU A 252 3.56 6.46 -4.61
N GLY A 253 3.82 6.46 -3.29
CA GLY A 253 3.58 7.63 -2.44
C GLY A 253 2.18 7.70 -1.82
N TYR A 254 1.39 6.63 -1.91
CA TYR A 254 0.16 6.47 -1.12
C TYR A 254 0.44 5.74 0.19
N LEU A 255 -0.61 5.29 0.88
CA LEU A 255 -0.45 4.59 2.14
C LEU A 255 -0.32 3.08 1.90
N GLY A 256 0.61 2.45 2.60
CA GLY A 256 0.77 0.99 2.64
C GLY A 256 -0.14 0.33 3.68
N GLY A 257 -0.15 -1.02 3.70
CA GLY A 257 -1.01 -1.80 4.59
C GLY A 257 -0.86 -1.48 6.06
N VAL A 258 0.38 -1.32 6.54
CA VAL A 258 0.66 -0.97 7.94
C VAL A 258 0.18 0.43 8.30
N SER A 259 0.27 1.39 7.39
CA SER A 259 -0.22 2.76 7.61
C SER A 259 -1.75 2.77 7.75
N TRP A 260 -2.47 2.06 6.89
CA TRP A 260 -3.92 1.89 7.02
C TRP A 260 -4.30 1.21 8.34
N ALA A 261 -3.57 0.17 8.76
CA ALA A 261 -3.79 -0.50 10.03
C ALA A 261 -3.62 0.46 11.23
N MET A 262 -2.58 1.30 11.21
CA MET A 262 -2.35 2.28 12.29
C MET A 262 -3.42 3.37 12.32
N LEU A 263 -3.90 3.86 11.16
CA LEU A 263 -5.00 4.84 11.14
C LEU A 263 -6.29 4.24 11.69
N VAL A 264 -6.63 3.00 11.32
CA VAL A 264 -7.81 2.31 11.86
C VAL A 264 -7.64 2.03 13.36
N ALA A 265 -6.46 1.57 13.80
CA ALA A 265 -6.17 1.35 15.21
C ALA A 265 -6.33 2.65 16.04
N ARG A 266 -5.86 3.78 15.50
CA ARG A 266 -6.07 5.09 16.13
C ARG A 266 -7.55 5.45 16.23
N THR A 267 -8.34 5.18 15.21
CA THR A 267 -9.80 5.39 15.25
C THR A 267 -10.44 4.52 16.34
N CYS A 268 -10.04 3.24 16.45
CA CYS A 268 -10.53 2.36 17.54
C CYS A 268 -10.18 2.90 18.93
N GLN A 269 -9.00 3.49 19.12
CA GLN A 269 -8.61 4.13 20.39
C GLN A 269 -9.45 5.36 20.71
N LEU A 270 -9.84 6.13 19.69
CA LEU A 270 -10.65 7.34 19.85
C LEU A 270 -12.13 7.03 20.09
N TYR A 271 -12.61 5.86 19.67
CA TYR A 271 -14.00 5.38 19.82
C TYR A 271 -14.01 3.90 20.27
N PRO A 272 -13.56 3.58 21.49
CA PRO A 272 -13.26 2.20 21.92
C PRO A 272 -14.48 1.27 21.96
N ASN A 273 -15.68 1.80 22.12
CA ASN A 273 -16.92 1.03 22.23
C ASN A 273 -17.72 1.00 20.91
N ALA A 274 -17.23 1.64 19.84
CA ALA A 274 -17.95 1.71 18.58
C ALA A 274 -17.84 0.41 17.77
N LEU A 275 -18.92 0.07 17.06
CA LEU A 275 -18.98 -1.04 16.12
C LEU A 275 -18.35 -0.66 14.76
N PRO A 276 -18.00 -1.65 13.91
CA PRO A 276 -17.31 -1.42 12.64
C PRO A 276 -17.94 -0.39 11.72
N ALA A 277 -19.26 -0.39 11.52
CA ALA A 277 -19.93 0.62 10.70
C ALA A 277 -19.67 2.05 11.20
N THR A 278 -19.82 2.24 12.51
CA THR A 278 -19.52 3.52 13.16
C THR A 278 -18.04 3.85 13.07
N LEU A 279 -17.13 2.88 13.23
CA LEU A 279 -15.69 3.07 13.13
C LEU A 279 -15.28 3.50 11.70
N VAL A 280 -15.86 2.92 10.66
CA VAL A 280 -15.60 3.34 9.25
C VAL A 280 -16.03 4.80 9.06
N HIS A 281 -17.21 5.19 9.51
CA HIS A 281 -17.65 6.59 9.44
C HIS A 281 -16.71 7.53 10.23
N LYS A 282 -16.35 7.16 11.48
CA LYS A 282 -15.46 7.95 12.33
C LYS A 282 -14.03 8.02 11.78
N PHE A 283 -13.56 6.99 11.09
CA PHE A 283 -12.28 7.01 10.37
C PHE A 283 -12.24 8.16 9.36
N PHE A 284 -13.23 8.28 8.50
CA PHE A 284 -13.30 9.38 7.52
C PHE A 284 -13.46 10.73 8.21
N LEU A 285 -14.30 10.81 9.25
CA LEU A 285 -14.50 12.05 10.02
C LEU A 285 -13.19 12.55 10.63
N VAL A 286 -12.41 11.67 11.25
CA VAL A 286 -11.16 12.04 11.93
C VAL A 286 -10.10 12.45 10.90
N PHE A 287 -9.86 11.63 9.86
CA PHE A 287 -8.72 11.85 8.97
C PHE A 287 -9.00 12.86 7.86
N SER A 288 -10.24 13.16 7.51
CA SER A 288 -10.57 14.29 6.64
C SER A 288 -10.29 15.65 7.32
N GLN A 289 -10.27 15.70 8.66
CA GLN A 289 -10.02 16.90 9.46
C GLN A 289 -8.65 16.91 10.15
N TRP A 290 -7.85 15.83 10.01
CA TRP A 290 -6.54 15.73 10.66
C TRP A 290 -5.59 16.81 10.17
N LYS A 291 -4.95 17.49 11.13
CA LYS A 291 -4.05 18.63 10.83
C LYS A 291 -2.64 18.12 10.49
N TRP A 292 -2.49 17.60 9.28
CA TRP A 292 -1.17 17.21 8.78
C TRP A 292 -0.24 18.44 8.66
N PRO A 293 1.06 18.31 9.00
CA PRO A 293 1.84 17.08 9.29
C PRO A 293 1.88 16.66 10.75
N GLN A 294 0.88 16.95 11.57
CA GLN A 294 0.83 16.41 12.93
C GLN A 294 0.89 14.87 12.88
N PRO A 295 1.84 14.21 13.58
CA PRO A 295 2.01 12.78 13.47
C PRO A 295 0.85 11.99 14.09
N VAL A 296 0.51 10.87 13.47
CA VAL A 296 -0.38 9.85 14.06
C VAL A 296 0.48 8.87 14.85
N LEU A 297 0.18 8.74 16.13
CA LEU A 297 0.85 7.88 17.10
C LEU A 297 -0.18 7.00 17.81
N LEU A 298 0.14 5.72 18.01
CA LEU A 298 -0.73 4.79 18.76
C LEU A 298 -0.40 4.75 20.26
N LYS A 299 0.82 5.09 20.64
CA LYS A 299 1.29 5.21 22.02
C LYS A 299 2.39 6.27 22.12
N GLN A 300 2.75 6.65 23.33
CA GLN A 300 3.97 7.45 23.56
C GLN A 300 5.18 6.65 23.09
N PRO A 301 6.14 7.28 22.39
CA PRO A 301 7.41 6.66 22.07
C PRO A 301 8.10 6.15 23.34
N ASP A 302 8.68 4.96 23.27
CA ASP A 302 9.42 4.37 24.38
C ASP A 302 10.73 5.16 24.65
N SER A 303 11.14 5.18 25.91
CA SER A 303 12.39 5.85 26.32
C SER A 303 13.65 5.03 26.03
N VAL A 304 13.50 3.86 25.39
CA VAL A 304 14.62 2.96 25.06
C VAL A 304 15.56 3.62 24.06
N ASN A 305 16.87 3.59 24.35
CA ASN A 305 17.89 4.10 23.46
C ASN A 305 18.96 3.04 23.24
N LEU A 306 18.78 2.24 22.20
CA LEU A 306 19.76 1.26 21.72
C LEU A 306 20.59 1.79 20.53
N LYS A 307 20.57 3.11 20.29
CA LYS A 307 21.27 3.82 19.21
C LYS A 307 20.76 3.54 17.80
N PHE A 308 19.59 2.93 17.63
CA PHE A 308 18.93 2.86 16.33
C PHE A 308 18.29 4.20 15.98
N PRO A 309 18.31 4.61 14.70
CA PRO A 309 17.63 5.83 14.26
C PRO A 309 16.12 5.72 14.52
N VAL A 310 15.55 6.73 15.18
CA VAL A 310 14.10 6.87 15.40
C VAL A 310 13.61 8.13 14.69
N TRP A 311 12.37 8.13 14.26
CA TRP A 311 11.74 9.31 13.70
C TRP A 311 11.56 10.39 14.77
N ASP A 312 12.24 11.51 14.59
CA ASP A 312 12.12 12.68 15.46
C ASP A 312 12.45 13.97 14.68
N PRO A 313 11.46 14.78 14.29
CA PRO A 313 11.68 16.01 13.55
C PRO A 313 12.42 17.11 14.35
N ARG A 314 12.57 16.94 15.66
CA ARG A 314 13.37 17.87 16.48
C ARG A 314 14.86 17.65 16.28
N VAL A 315 15.26 16.40 16.05
CA VAL A 315 16.64 15.96 15.88
C VAL A 315 17.01 15.81 14.41
N ASN A 316 16.17 15.11 13.63
CA ASN A 316 16.46 14.79 12.23
C ASN A 316 15.81 15.82 11.30
N VAL A 317 16.63 16.54 10.54
CA VAL A 317 16.13 17.56 9.59
C VAL A 317 15.25 16.95 8.50
N SER A 318 15.59 15.75 8.00
CA SER A 318 14.82 15.03 6.99
C SER A 318 13.37 14.75 7.42
N ASP A 319 13.17 14.47 8.72
CA ASP A 319 11.85 14.11 9.24
C ASP A 319 10.86 15.29 9.23
N ARG A 320 11.38 16.53 9.18
CA ARG A 320 10.58 17.76 9.10
C ARG A 320 9.84 17.91 7.78
N PHE A 321 10.30 17.23 6.74
CA PHE A 321 9.71 17.31 5.40
C PHE A 321 8.62 16.26 5.16
N HIS A 322 8.39 15.34 6.10
CA HIS A 322 7.35 14.34 5.98
C HIS A 322 5.95 14.97 6.05
N LEU A 323 5.13 14.74 5.02
CA LEU A 323 3.86 15.43 4.82
C LEU A 323 2.67 14.84 5.60
N MET A 324 2.71 13.52 5.86
CA MET A 324 1.66 12.78 6.56
C MET A 324 2.27 11.73 7.49
N PRO A 325 3.03 12.10 8.53
CA PRO A 325 3.73 11.12 9.34
C PRO A 325 2.78 10.21 10.11
N ILE A 326 2.92 8.90 9.92
CA ILE A 326 2.21 7.83 10.62
C ILE A 326 3.29 6.90 11.19
N ILE A 327 3.46 6.94 12.51
CA ILE A 327 4.65 6.41 13.18
C ILE A 327 4.38 5.02 13.73
N THR A 328 5.27 4.07 13.45
CA THR A 328 5.19 2.70 13.96
C THR A 328 5.28 2.67 15.49
N PRO A 329 4.48 1.84 16.18
CA PRO A 329 4.42 1.85 17.64
C PRO A 329 5.56 1.10 18.34
N ALA A 330 6.31 0.24 17.63
CA ALA A 330 7.44 -0.51 18.19
C ALA A 330 8.76 0.21 17.94
N TYR A 331 9.68 0.11 18.91
CA TYR A 331 11.06 0.63 18.76
C TYR A 331 11.85 -0.21 17.74
N PRO A 332 12.66 0.39 16.88
CA PRO A 332 12.82 1.82 16.61
C PRO A 332 11.66 2.38 15.78
N GLN A 333 11.02 3.42 16.31
CA GLN A 333 9.85 4.05 15.67
C GLN A 333 10.24 4.71 14.36
N GLN A 334 9.51 4.41 13.30
CA GLN A 334 9.76 4.91 11.96
C GLN A 334 8.49 5.51 11.34
N ASN A 335 8.65 6.46 10.42
CA ASN A 335 7.53 6.94 9.62
C ASN A 335 7.22 5.95 8.48
N SER A 336 6.01 5.40 8.47
CA SER A 336 5.55 4.45 7.45
C SER A 336 5.13 5.11 6.13
N THR A 337 5.15 6.44 6.04
CA THR A 337 4.57 7.24 4.94
C THR A 337 5.55 8.29 4.40
N PHE A 338 6.84 8.03 4.49
CA PHE A 338 7.88 8.97 4.04
C PHE A 338 7.84 9.24 2.52
N ASN A 339 7.21 8.37 1.73
CA ASN A 339 7.06 8.51 0.28
C ASN A 339 5.91 9.44 -0.14
N VAL A 340 5.07 9.88 0.79
CA VAL A 340 3.92 10.75 0.46
C VAL A 340 4.42 12.09 -0.07
N SER A 341 3.92 12.47 -1.25
CA SER A 341 4.20 13.73 -1.93
C SER A 341 3.03 14.72 -1.80
N LEU A 342 3.19 15.93 -2.33
CA LEU A 342 2.12 16.94 -2.33
C LEU A 342 0.90 16.46 -3.11
N SER A 343 1.11 15.87 -4.30
CA SER A 343 0.04 15.34 -5.14
C SER A 343 -0.68 14.17 -4.49
N THR A 344 0.07 13.17 -3.98
CA THR A 344 -0.53 11.99 -3.35
C THR A 344 -1.26 12.35 -2.05
N ARG A 345 -0.72 13.28 -1.24
CA ARG A 345 -1.42 13.85 -0.08
C ARG A 345 -2.74 14.50 -0.49
N THR A 346 -2.73 15.33 -1.54
CA THR A 346 -3.93 16.03 -2.03
C THR A 346 -5.00 15.01 -2.43
N VAL A 347 -4.62 13.96 -3.18
CA VAL A 347 -5.52 12.88 -3.58
C VAL A 347 -6.08 12.13 -2.37
N ILE A 348 -5.23 11.71 -1.43
CA ILE A 348 -5.65 11.00 -0.21
C ILE A 348 -6.66 11.84 0.59
N MET A 349 -6.39 13.14 0.76
CA MET A 349 -7.27 14.04 1.51
C MET A 349 -8.61 14.27 0.82
N GLU A 350 -8.63 14.30 -0.51
CA GLU A 350 -9.88 14.38 -1.28
C GLU A 350 -10.69 13.10 -1.12
N GLU A 351 -10.06 11.92 -1.25
CA GLU A 351 -10.72 10.64 -1.05
C GLU A 351 -11.28 10.47 0.39
N PHE A 352 -10.58 10.98 1.42
CA PHE A 352 -11.14 11.02 2.78
C PHE A 352 -12.40 11.87 2.88
N ARG A 353 -12.48 13.02 2.18
CA ARG A 353 -13.68 13.87 2.18
C ARG A 353 -14.84 13.22 1.42
N VAL A 354 -14.55 12.59 0.29
CA VAL A 354 -15.54 11.81 -0.47
C VAL A 354 -16.06 10.64 0.36
N GLY A 355 -15.17 9.89 1.01
CA GLY A 355 -15.53 8.78 1.90
C GLY A 355 -16.40 9.25 3.09
N LEU A 356 -16.11 10.42 3.68
CA LEU A 356 -16.96 11.01 4.72
C LEU A 356 -18.36 11.31 4.19
N ALA A 357 -18.48 12.00 3.06
CA ALA A 357 -19.78 12.33 2.48
C ALA A 357 -20.61 11.08 2.17
N ILE A 358 -19.99 10.03 1.61
CA ILE A 358 -20.68 8.77 1.33
C ILE A 358 -21.12 8.08 2.61
N THR A 359 -20.23 8.01 3.62
CA THR A 359 -20.58 7.35 4.90
C THR A 359 -21.61 8.14 5.71
N ASP A 360 -21.66 9.47 5.59
CA ASP A 360 -22.76 10.28 6.12
C ASP A 360 -24.11 9.86 5.49
N GLU A 361 -24.16 9.66 4.17
CA GLU A 361 -25.37 9.20 3.48
C GLU A 361 -25.76 7.77 3.89
N ILE A 362 -24.78 6.85 4.07
CA ILE A 362 -25.01 5.48 4.54
C ILE A 362 -25.59 5.47 5.97
N MET A 363 -25.01 6.24 6.87
CA MET A 363 -25.48 6.32 8.26
C MET A 363 -26.88 6.97 8.38
N LEU A 364 -27.27 7.78 7.39
CA LEU A 364 -28.64 8.34 7.26
C LEU A 364 -29.60 7.41 6.50
N GLY A 365 -29.17 6.23 6.06
CA GLY A 365 -30.00 5.29 5.30
C GLY A 365 -30.35 5.74 3.88
N LYS A 366 -29.58 6.67 3.29
CA LYS A 366 -29.82 7.21 1.94
C LYS A 366 -29.21 6.34 0.83
N CYS A 367 -28.16 5.56 1.14
CA CYS A 367 -27.51 4.63 0.21
C CYS A 367 -26.90 3.44 1.00
N GLY A 368 -26.52 2.36 0.28
CA GLY A 368 -25.84 1.19 0.82
C GLY A 368 -24.32 1.34 0.83
N TRP A 369 -23.65 0.36 1.47
CA TRP A 369 -22.18 0.31 1.57
C TRP A 369 -21.49 0.08 0.23
N GLU A 370 -22.14 -0.52 -0.75
CA GLU A 370 -21.62 -0.78 -2.10
C GLU A 370 -21.09 0.51 -2.74
N ARG A 371 -21.77 1.63 -2.47
CA ARG A 371 -21.36 2.95 -2.99
C ARG A 371 -19.99 3.40 -2.46
N LEU A 372 -19.61 3.00 -1.25
CA LEU A 372 -18.28 3.30 -0.71
C LEU A 372 -17.18 2.56 -1.48
N PHE A 373 -17.50 1.39 -2.05
CA PHE A 373 -16.56 0.54 -2.76
C PHE A 373 -16.60 0.71 -4.29
N GLU A 374 -17.42 1.63 -4.81
CA GLU A 374 -17.41 2.01 -6.23
C GLU A 374 -16.07 2.68 -6.57
N ALA A 375 -15.36 2.13 -7.57
CA ALA A 375 -14.09 2.70 -8.02
C ALA A 375 -14.33 4.01 -8.79
N PRO A 376 -13.65 5.11 -8.45
CA PRO A 376 -13.74 6.33 -9.24
C PRO A 376 -13.12 6.12 -10.63
N ASN A 377 -13.72 6.70 -11.67
CA ASN A 377 -13.17 6.61 -13.01
C ASN A 377 -11.98 7.58 -13.17
N PHE A 378 -10.77 7.08 -12.96
CA PHE A 378 -9.53 7.83 -13.08
C PHE A 378 -9.36 8.50 -14.44
N PHE A 379 -9.69 7.81 -15.54
CA PHE A 379 -9.49 8.31 -16.90
C PHE A 379 -10.48 9.39 -17.32
N SER A 380 -11.60 9.54 -16.60
CA SER A 380 -12.54 10.65 -16.81
C SER A 380 -12.16 11.92 -16.04
N ARG A 381 -11.29 11.81 -15.01
CA ARG A 381 -10.97 12.89 -14.07
C ARG A 381 -10.04 13.94 -14.67
N TYR A 382 -9.09 13.55 -15.53
CA TYR A 382 -8.05 14.42 -16.07
C TYR A 382 -8.22 14.65 -17.57
N LYS A 383 -7.70 15.80 -18.06
CA LYS A 383 -7.63 16.12 -19.49
C LYS A 383 -6.30 15.69 -20.11
N HIS A 384 -5.25 15.63 -19.29
CA HIS A 384 -3.86 15.36 -19.68
C HIS A 384 -3.29 14.22 -18.86
N PHE A 385 -2.47 13.39 -19.50
CA PHE A 385 -1.82 12.25 -18.87
C PHE A 385 -0.37 12.12 -19.34
N ILE A 386 0.49 11.57 -18.48
CA ILE A 386 1.73 10.92 -18.91
C ILE A 386 1.46 9.42 -18.90
N VAL A 387 1.79 8.75 -20.00
CA VAL A 387 1.80 7.30 -20.12
C VAL A 387 3.24 6.84 -20.09
N LEU A 388 3.58 5.99 -19.11
CA LEU A 388 4.86 5.28 -19.06
C LEU A 388 4.67 3.92 -19.69
N LEU A 389 5.56 3.56 -20.64
CA LEU A 389 5.57 2.28 -21.32
C LEU A 389 6.88 1.57 -20.99
N ALA A 390 6.78 0.38 -20.42
CA ALA A 390 7.92 -0.46 -20.10
C ALA A 390 7.87 -1.74 -20.91
N SER A 391 8.88 -2.01 -21.72
CA SER A 391 8.91 -3.17 -22.60
C SER A 391 10.13 -4.04 -22.37
N SER A 392 9.97 -5.36 -22.58
CA SER A 392 11.05 -6.35 -22.53
C SER A 392 10.76 -7.55 -23.44
N ALA A 393 11.75 -8.43 -23.60
CA ALA A 393 11.62 -9.61 -24.46
C ALA A 393 10.96 -10.80 -23.74
N THR A 394 11.21 -11.01 -22.45
CA THR A 394 10.76 -12.17 -21.68
C THR A 394 9.86 -11.76 -20.51
N ALA A 395 9.04 -12.69 -20.00
CA ALA A 395 8.17 -12.47 -18.84
C ALA A 395 8.97 -12.17 -17.58
N ASP A 396 10.08 -12.88 -17.36
CA ASP A 396 10.94 -12.69 -16.19
C ASP A 396 11.64 -11.33 -16.21
N ASP A 397 12.15 -10.94 -17.37
CA ASP A 397 12.73 -9.62 -17.56
C ASP A 397 11.67 -8.52 -17.35
N GLN A 398 10.44 -8.73 -17.85
CA GLN A 398 9.34 -7.79 -17.67
C GLN A 398 8.98 -7.61 -16.20
N LEU A 399 8.92 -8.69 -15.43
CA LEU A 399 8.63 -8.64 -14.00
C LEU A 399 9.68 -7.81 -13.24
N GLN A 400 10.96 -8.05 -13.51
CA GLN A 400 12.07 -7.33 -12.88
C GLN A 400 12.09 -5.86 -13.33
N TRP A 401 11.87 -5.62 -14.62
CA TRP A 401 11.86 -4.28 -15.22
C TRP A 401 10.72 -3.42 -14.68
N CYS A 402 9.51 -3.96 -14.61
CA CYS A 402 8.34 -3.31 -14.01
C CYS A 402 8.58 -2.98 -12.54
N GLY A 403 9.14 -3.91 -11.76
CA GLY A 403 9.45 -3.68 -10.34
C GLY A 403 10.44 -2.53 -10.13
N LEU A 404 11.49 -2.43 -10.97
CA LEU A 404 12.42 -1.30 -10.93
C LEU A 404 11.70 0.00 -11.27
N ILE A 405 10.98 0.07 -12.39
CA ILE A 405 10.29 1.28 -12.85
C ILE A 405 9.27 1.74 -11.81
N GLU A 406 8.41 0.85 -11.31
CA GLU A 406 7.41 1.20 -10.30
C GLU A 406 8.04 1.81 -9.05
N SER A 407 9.15 1.24 -8.57
CA SER A 407 9.90 1.78 -7.44
C SER A 407 10.42 3.21 -7.67
N ARG A 408 10.51 3.66 -8.95
CA ARG A 408 11.06 4.96 -9.36
C ARG A 408 10.01 5.99 -9.78
N ILE A 409 8.79 5.59 -10.09
CA ILE A 409 7.71 6.50 -10.52
C ILE A 409 7.54 7.68 -9.55
N ARG A 410 7.71 7.45 -8.23
CA ARG A 410 7.67 8.54 -7.23
C ARG A 410 8.68 9.67 -7.50
N HIS A 411 9.85 9.36 -8.11
CA HIS A 411 10.83 10.40 -8.46
C HIS A 411 10.34 11.24 -9.64
N LEU A 412 9.65 10.62 -10.61
CA LEU A 412 8.96 11.37 -11.66
C LEU A 412 7.89 12.30 -11.07
N ILE A 413 7.06 11.79 -10.13
CA ILE A 413 6.08 12.63 -9.45
C ILE A 413 6.75 13.82 -8.76
N THR A 414 7.87 13.60 -8.05
CA THR A 414 8.62 14.68 -7.39
C THR A 414 9.16 15.70 -8.40
N ASN A 415 9.65 15.26 -9.57
CA ASN A 415 10.13 16.17 -10.62
C ASN A 415 8.97 16.99 -11.17
N LEU A 416 7.84 16.36 -11.48
CA LEU A 416 6.64 17.04 -11.95
C LEU A 416 6.11 18.07 -10.93
N GLU A 417 6.18 17.76 -9.64
CA GLU A 417 5.76 18.68 -8.56
C GLU A 417 6.68 19.91 -8.39
N ARG A 418 7.94 19.83 -8.86
CA ARG A 418 8.84 20.98 -8.89
C ARG A 418 8.50 21.97 -10.00
N ASN A 419 7.80 21.50 -11.03
CA ASN A 419 7.33 22.37 -12.11
C ASN A 419 6.17 23.22 -11.61
N GLN A 420 6.39 24.54 -11.50
CA GLN A 420 5.42 25.50 -10.96
C GLN A 420 4.08 25.54 -11.71
N HIS A 421 4.02 24.94 -12.89
CA HIS A 421 2.84 24.92 -13.75
C HIS A 421 1.97 23.69 -13.54
N ILE A 422 2.44 22.71 -12.75
CA ILE A 422 1.71 21.48 -12.42
C ILE A 422 1.18 21.60 -11.00
N THR A 423 -0.13 21.57 -10.85
CA THR A 423 -0.77 21.62 -9.53
C THR A 423 -0.98 20.22 -8.95
N ILE A 424 -1.19 19.20 -9.79
CA ILE A 424 -1.35 17.80 -9.38
C ILE A 424 -0.71 16.88 -10.44
N ALA A 425 0.07 15.90 -9.97
CA ALA A 425 0.52 14.74 -10.72
C ALA A 425 0.01 13.46 -10.03
N HIS A 426 -1.20 13.01 -10.43
CA HIS A 426 -1.89 11.87 -9.84
C HIS A 426 -1.50 10.57 -10.53
N VAL A 427 -0.66 9.77 -9.91
CA VAL A 427 -0.30 8.43 -10.41
C VAL A 427 -1.41 7.43 -10.12
N ASN A 428 -1.82 6.66 -11.15
CA ASN A 428 -2.69 5.49 -10.96
C ASN A 428 -1.82 4.31 -10.49
N PRO A 429 -2.12 3.67 -9.35
CA PRO A 429 -1.36 2.50 -8.89
C PRO A 429 -1.50 1.26 -9.78
N GLU A 430 -2.53 1.22 -10.60
CA GLU A 430 -2.82 0.09 -11.47
C GLU A 430 -1.84 0.04 -12.65
N CYS A 431 -1.22 -1.12 -12.85
CA CYS A 431 -0.38 -1.41 -14.00
C CYS A 431 -1.23 -2.09 -15.08
N TYR A 432 -1.18 -1.57 -16.29
CA TYR A 432 -1.93 -2.08 -17.44
C TYR A 432 -0.97 -2.80 -18.37
N ASN A 433 -1.23 -4.08 -18.65
CA ASN A 433 -0.41 -4.86 -19.56
C ASN A 433 -1.01 -4.82 -20.96
N SER A 434 -0.15 -4.58 -21.97
CA SER A 434 -0.49 -4.82 -23.36
C SER A 434 0.28 -6.04 -23.84
N VAL A 435 -0.38 -6.94 -24.57
CA VAL A 435 0.32 -7.94 -25.37
C VAL A 435 0.60 -7.27 -26.70
N PRO A 436 1.85 -7.23 -27.19
CA PRO A 436 2.11 -6.84 -28.55
C PRO A 436 1.40 -7.86 -29.46
N LEU A 437 0.31 -7.47 -30.08
CA LEU A 437 -0.17 -8.20 -31.23
C LEU A 437 0.85 -7.97 -32.34
N ASN A 438 1.35 -9.05 -32.91
CA ASN A 438 2.05 -9.06 -34.20
C ASN A 438 1.07 -8.56 -35.27
N THR A 439 0.76 -7.28 -35.25
CA THR A 439 -0.01 -6.64 -36.31
C THR A 439 0.97 -5.95 -37.23
N ASN A 440 0.81 -6.16 -38.49
CA ASN A 440 1.59 -5.53 -39.60
C ASN A 440 1.63 -3.99 -39.54
N ASN A 441 1.09 -3.37 -38.47
CA ASN A 441 0.99 -1.91 -38.27
C ASN A 441 1.59 -1.40 -36.96
N GLY A 442 2.30 -2.21 -36.16
CA GLY A 442 3.15 -1.71 -35.06
C GLY A 442 2.47 -1.00 -33.88
N GLN A 443 1.14 -1.13 -33.67
CA GLN A 443 0.47 -0.54 -32.52
C GLN A 443 0.02 -1.61 -31.50
N PRO A 444 0.42 -1.50 -30.23
CA PRO A 444 -0.02 -2.44 -29.20
C PRO A 444 -1.51 -2.23 -28.86
N LEU A 445 -2.27 -3.32 -28.78
CA LEU A 445 -3.65 -3.30 -28.30
C LEU A 445 -3.65 -3.56 -26.78
N ALA A 446 -4.22 -2.66 -26.01
CA ALA A 446 -4.34 -2.81 -24.55
C ALA A 446 -5.36 -3.89 -24.18
N LEU A 447 -4.95 -4.83 -23.31
CA LEU A 447 -5.85 -5.82 -22.71
C LEU A 447 -6.42 -5.32 -21.37
N PRO A 448 -7.63 -5.77 -20.97
CA PRO A 448 -8.22 -5.42 -19.69
C PRO A 448 -7.39 -5.90 -18.48
N PRO A 449 -7.41 -5.19 -17.35
CA PRO A 449 -6.79 -5.66 -16.10
C PRO A 449 -7.36 -7.02 -15.69
N GLY A 450 -6.49 -7.95 -15.32
CA GLY A 450 -6.88 -9.32 -14.92
C GLY A 450 -6.86 -10.34 -16.06
N SER A 451 -6.49 -9.97 -17.28
CA SER A 451 -6.21 -10.93 -18.34
C SER A 451 -4.90 -11.66 -18.03
N VAL A 452 -5.01 -12.83 -17.42
CA VAL A 452 -3.90 -13.78 -17.31
C VAL A 452 -3.60 -14.26 -18.71
N VAL A 453 -2.48 -13.85 -19.27
CA VAL A 453 -1.95 -14.48 -20.50
C VAL A 453 -1.54 -15.89 -20.09
N PRO A 454 -2.05 -16.96 -20.73
CA PRO A 454 -1.52 -18.29 -20.53
C PRO A 454 -0.04 -18.24 -20.93
N SER A 455 0.85 -18.48 -19.98
CA SER A 455 2.27 -18.69 -20.25
C SER A 455 2.41 -20.00 -20.99
N ASP A 456 2.44 -19.93 -22.31
CA ASP A 456 2.90 -21.02 -23.13
C ASP A 456 4.44 -20.89 -23.19
N PRO A 457 5.20 -21.76 -22.50
CA PRO A 457 6.64 -21.66 -22.41
C PRO A 457 7.36 -21.91 -23.76
N ALA A 458 6.62 -22.16 -24.82
CA ALA A 458 7.15 -22.45 -26.15
C ALA A 458 7.24 -21.23 -27.10
N GLN A 459 6.87 -20.02 -26.67
CA GLN A 459 6.90 -18.80 -27.53
C GLN A 459 7.90 -17.74 -27.06
N ASP A 460 8.93 -18.12 -26.33
CA ASP A 460 10.02 -17.18 -26.01
C ASP A 460 10.75 -16.78 -27.30
N SER A 461 10.65 -15.49 -27.58
CA SER A 461 11.43 -14.64 -28.50
C SER A 461 12.17 -15.33 -29.65
N LYS A 462 11.54 -15.37 -30.83
CA LYS A 462 12.29 -15.53 -32.08
C LYS A 462 12.97 -14.20 -32.44
N PRO A 463 14.28 -14.17 -32.69
CA PRO A 463 14.95 -12.98 -33.23
C PRO A 463 14.30 -12.58 -34.57
N ASN A 464 14.24 -11.28 -34.85
CA ASN A 464 13.87 -10.80 -36.18
C ASN A 464 14.96 -11.17 -37.21
N GLU A 465 14.70 -10.93 -38.49
CA GLU A 465 15.63 -11.25 -39.60
C GLU A 465 17.04 -10.63 -39.44
N ASN A 466 17.20 -9.65 -38.54
CA ASN A 466 18.47 -9.00 -38.19
C ASN A 466 19.09 -9.51 -36.87
N GLY A 467 18.57 -10.56 -36.26
CA GLY A 467 19.09 -11.15 -35.02
C GLY A 467 18.82 -10.36 -33.74
N ALA A 468 18.04 -9.26 -33.79
CA ALA A 468 17.66 -8.49 -32.59
C ALA A 468 16.43 -9.07 -31.90
N LEU A 469 16.44 -9.10 -30.57
CA LEU A 469 15.30 -9.52 -29.76
C LEU A 469 14.15 -8.50 -29.91
N VAL A 470 12.94 -9.02 -30.16
CA VAL A 470 11.73 -8.20 -30.26
C VAL A 470 11.09 -8.10 -28.89
N ALA A 471 10.65 -6.91 -28.49
CA ALA A 471 9.89 -6.73 -27.26
C ALA A 471 8.52 -7.41 -27.37
N ASN A 472 8.27 -8.41 -26.52
CA ASN A 472 7.03 -9.19 -26.52
C ASN A 472 6.07 -8.76 -25.40
N TYR A 473 6.59 -8.10 -24.36
CA TYR A 473 5.85 -7.66 -23.17
C TYR A 473 5.90 -6.15 -23.04
N CYS A 474 4.76 -5.56 -22.69
CA CYS A 474 4.67 -4.13 -22.44
C CYS A 474 3.70 -3.86 -21.28
N SER A 475 4.16 -3.09 -20.32
CA SER A 475 3.36 -2.65 -19.16
C SER A 475 3.27 -1.13 -19.15
N MET A 476 2.13 -0.60 -18.71
CA MET A 476 1.82 0.83 -18.76
C MET A 476 1.36 1.35 -17.41
N TRP A 477 1.82 2.55 -17.05
CA TRP A 477 1.27 3.34 -15.94
C TRP A 477 0.79 4.68 -16.44
N PHE A 478 -0.25 5.20 -15.78
CA PHE A 478 -0.88 6.47 -16.16
C PHE A 478 -0.76 7.48 -15.02
N ILE A 479 -0.34 8.69 -15.34
CA ILE A 479 -0.25 9.81 -14.43
C ILE A 479 -1.14 10.92 -14.95
N GLY A 480 -2.24 11.23 -14.25
CA GLY A 480 -3.14 12.33 -14.58
C GLY A 480 -2.55 13.67 -14.14
N LEU A 481 -2.60 14.67 -15.02
CA LEU A 481 -2.03 15.98 -14.77
C LEU A 481 -3.11 17.07 -14.68
N VAL A 482 -2.92 17.99 -13.73
CA VAL A 482 -3.65 19.26 -13.65
C VAL A 482 -2.65 20.40 -13.75
N PHE A 483 -2.86 21.26 -14.74
CA PHE A 483 -2.04 22.46 -14.96
C PHE A 483 -2.70 23.69 -14.34
N GLU A 484 -1.89 24.69 -14.01
CA GLU A 484 -2.36 25.99 -13.58
C GLU A 484 -3.12 26.70 -14.72
N LYS A 485 -4.22 27.37 -14.39
CA LYS A 485 -5.17 27.91 -15.41
C LYS A 485 -4.62 29.01 -16.31
N SER A 486 -3.50 29.62 -15.96
CA SER A 486 -2.97 30.83 -16.64
C SER A 486 -1.95 30.54 -17.74
N ILE A 487 -1.66 29.28 -18.09
CA ILE A 487 -0.49 28.93 -18.88
C ILE A 487 -0.88 28.29 -20.20
N VAL A 488 -0.19 28.70 -21.27
CA VAL A 488 -0.48 28.28 -22.65
C VAL A 488 0.33 27.03 -23.04
N ASN A 489 1.62 26.97 -22.67
CA ASN A 489 2.49 25.85 -23.01
C ASN A 489 3.37 25.44 -21.82
N VAL A 490 3.39 24.15 -21.51
CA VAL A 490 4.27 23.54 -20.48
C VAL A 490 5.17 22.53 -21.18
N ASP A 491 6.47 22.72 -21.07
CA ASP A 491 7.46 21.76 -21.54
C ASP A 491 7.80 20.78 -20.39
N LEU A 492 7.57 19.49 -20.63
CA LEU A 492 7.85 18.39 -19.71
C LEU A 492 9.03 17.53 -20.17
N THR A 493 9.72 17.93 -21.25
CA THR A 493 10.79 17.12 -21.86
C THR A 493 11.90 16.83 -20.86
N PHE A 494 12.33 17.84 -20.12
CA PHE A 494 13.40 17.67 -19.12
C PHE A 494 12.97 16.74 -17.97
N ASP A 495 11.75 16.92 -17.42
CA ASP A 495 11.24 16.11 -16.30
C ASP A 495 11.16 14.62 -16.69
N ILE A 496 10.70 14.35 -17.91
CA ILE A 496 10.54 13.00 -18.46
C ILE A 496 11.89 12.38 -18.81
N SER A 497 12.76 13.10 -19.53
CA SER A 497 14.08 12.57 -19.94
C SER A 497 14.96 12.27 -18.74
N SER A 498 15.01 13.18 -17.76
CA SER A 498 15.74 12.97 -16.50
C SER A 498 15.28 11.71 -15.76
N PHE A 499 13.98 11.43 -15.77
CA PHE A 499 13.43 10.22 -15.15
C PHE A 499 13.86 8.96 -15.92
N THR A 500 13.66 8.91 -17.24
CA THR A 500 13.99 7.74 -18.07
C THR A 500 15.48 7.43 -18.04
N GLU A 501 16.34 8.44 -18.13
CA GLU A 501 17.79 8.32 -17.97
C GLU A 501 18.18 7.77 -16.60
N SER A 502 17.57 8.26 -15.53
CA SER A 502 17.81 7.78 -14.17
C SER A 502 17.44 6.30 -14.01
N VAL A 503 16.33 5.85 -14.59
CA VAL A 503 15.91 4.44 -14.59
C VAL A 503 16.93 3.58 -15.34
N HIS A 504 17.33 3.99 -16.56
CA HIS A 504 18.35 3.28 -17.34
C HIS A 504 19.69 3.19 -16.60
N TYR A 505 20.16 4.30 -16.02
CA TYR A 505 21.40 4.32 -15.25
C TYR A 505 21.37 3.34 -14.07
N GLN A 506 20.26 3.28 -13.35
CA GLN A 506 20.12 2.36 -12.21
C GLN A 506 20.03 0.89 -12.66
N ALA A 507 19.32 0.60 -13.74
CA ALA A 507 19.26 -0.74 -14.32
C ALA A 507 20.66 -1.22 -14.75
N LYS A 508 21.43 -0.34 -15.37
CA LYS A 508 22.81 -0.62 -15.77
C LYS A 508 23.71 -0.91 -14.57
N ASN A 509 23.64 -0.08 -13.52
CA ASN A 509 24.44 -0.27 -12.30
C ASN A 509 24.06 -1.56 -11.54
N ALA A 510 22.80 -1.97 -11.61
CA ALA A 510 22.33 -3.21 -11.02
C ALA A 510 22.58 -4.45 -11.92
N ASN A 511 23.22 -4.31 -13.07
CA ASN A 511 23.38 -5.35 -14.09
C ASN A 511 22.04 -6.00 -14.52
N MET A 512 20.96 -5.26 -14.44
CA MET A 512 19.61 -5.73 -14.82
C MET A 512 19.26 -5.46 -16.28
N LEU A 513 19.91 -4.46 -16.89
CA LEU A 513 19.55 -4.03 -18.25
C LEU A 513 19.85 -5.14 -19.26
N ARG A 514 18.83 -5.55 -20.02
CA ARG A 514 18.91 -6.53 -21.11
C ARG A 514 18.59 -5.86 -22.44
N GLU A 515 18.99 -6.52 -23.53
CA GLU A 515 18.57 -6.15 -24.89
C GLU A 515 17.04 -6.16 -24.97
N ALA A 516 16.41 -5.26 -25.68
CA ALA A 516 14.97 -5.05 -25.77
C ALA A 516 14.26 -4.51 -24.50
N MET A 517 14.96 -4.27 -23.39
CA MET A 517 14.39 -3.49 -22.28
C MET A 517 14.36 -2.01 -22.65
N SER A 518 13.17 -1.43 -22.62
CA SER A 518 12.99 0.00 -22.86
C SER A 518 11.98 0.63 -21.93
N ILE A 519 12.15 1.91 -21.65
CA ILE A 519 11.17 2.75 -21.00
C ILE A 519 10.93 3.99 -21.84
N GLU A 520 9.67 4.28 -22.07
CA GLU A 520 9.23 5.44 -22.80
C GLU A 520 8.15 6.18 -22.02
N ALA A 521 8.17 7.50 -22.06
CA ALA A 521 7.14 8.33 -21.45
C ALA A 521 6.56 9.28 -22.49
N ARG A 522 5.23 9.30 -22.58
CA ARG A 522 4.50 10.09 -23.57
C ARG A 522 3.44 10.95 -22.90
N HIS A 523 3.35 12.21 -23.30
CA HIS A 523 2.18 13.03 -22.97
C HIS A 523 1.03 12.68 -23.92
N VAL A 524 -0.15 12.41 -23.36
CA VAL A 524 -1.38 12.14 -24.11
C VAL A 524 -2.55 12.92 -23.56
N ARG A 525 -3.43 13.37 -24.45
CA ARG A 525 -4.72 13.98 -24.07
C ARG A 525 -5.75 12.87 -23.85
N ARG A 526 -6.75 13.12 -23.00
CA ARG A 526 -7.84 12.15 -22.73
C ARG A 526 -8.44 11.55 -24.00
N LYS A 527 -8.60 12.34 -25.07
CA LYS A 527 -9.14 11.86 -26.35
C LYS A 527 -8.27 10.79 -27.05
N GLN A 528 -6.97 10.72 -26.71
CA GLN A 528 -6.01 9.78 -27.30
C GLN A 528 -5.85 8.49 -26.48
N LEU A 529 -6.46 8.41 -25.29
CA LEU A 529 -6.35 7.22 -24.41
C LEU A 529 -6.88 5.92 -25.06
N HIS A 530 -7.78 6.03 -26.04
CA HIS A 530 -8.28 4.88 -26.80
C HIS A 530 -7.17 4.14 -27.58
N GLN A 531 -6.01 4.76 -27.78
CA GLN A 531 -4.82 4.14 -28.39
C GLN A 531 -4.08 3.19 -27.42
N TYR A 532 -4.34 3.30 -26.12
CA TYR A 532 -3.65 2.58 -25.05
C TYR A 532 -4.59 1.68 -24.23
N LEU A 533 -5.87 2.02 -24.15
CA LEU A 533 -6.83 1.38 -23.26
C LEU A 533 -8.07 0.90 -24.01
N SER A 534 -8.65 -0.19 -23.52
CA SER A 534 -9.90 -0.71 -24.07
C SER A 534 -11.07 0.26 -23.86
N PRO A 535 -12.07 0.26 -24.77
CA PRO A 535 -13.25 1.11 -24.63
C PRO A 535 -14.03 0.90 -23.32
N SER A 536 -13.93 -0.29 -22.71
CA SER A 536 -14.58 -0.61 -21.43
C SER A 536 -14.04 0.23 -20.27
N LEU A 537 -12.72 0.47 -20.23
CA LEU A 537 -12.06 1.29 -19.21
C LEU A 537 -12.32 2.80 -19.40
N LEU A 538 -12.65 3.22 -20.61
CA LEU A 538 -12.89 4.62 -20.96
C LEU A 538 -14.37 5.01 -20.91
N LYS A 539 -15.30 4.04 -20.81
CA LYS A 539 -16.74 4.30 -20.70
C LYS A 539 -17.04 4.97 -19.36
N ARG A 540 -17.64 6.16 -19.43
CA ARG A 540 -18.27 6.81 -18.30
C ARG A 540 -19.50 5.95 -17.93
N GLU A 541 -19.54 5.32 -16.76
CA GLU A 541 -20.76 4.74 -16.24
C GLU A 541 -21.79 5.86 -16.12
N ARG A 542 -22.85 5.77 -16.90
CA ARG A 542 -24.00 6.65 -16.73
C ARG A 542 -24.65 6.22 -15.41
N THR A 543 -24.48 7.01 -14.37
CA THR A 543 -25.34 6.93 -13.19
C THR A 543 -26.78 7.03 -13.69
N THR A 544 -27.48 5.92 -13.67
CA THR A 544 -28.93 5.87 -13.90
C THR A 544 -29.59 6.60 -12.74
N SER A 545 -29.88 7.88 -12.97
CA SER A 545 -30.77 8.63 -12.09
C SER A 545 -32.14 7.96 -12.18
N VAL A 546 -32.47 7.22 -11.13
CA VAL A 546 -33.75 6.56 -10.94
C VAL A 546 -34.84 7.63 -10.87
N ASN A 547 -35.75 7.55 -11.82
CA ASN A 547 -37.15 8.01 -11.77
C ASN A 547 -37.45 9.49 -11.45
N LYS A 548 -37.48 10.30 -12.48
CA LYS A 548 -38.52 11.33 -12.57
C LYS A 548 -39.83 10.64 -13.04
N ARG A 549 -40.67 10.27 -12.09
CA ARG A 549 -42.09 9.98 -12.35
C ARG A 549 -42.72 11.22 -13.01
N LYS A 550 -43.16 11.07 -14.26
CA LYS A 550 -44.08 12.02 -14.89
C LYS A 550 -45.38 12.00 -14.11
N HIS A 551 -45.66 13.06 -13.39
CA HIS A 551 -46.97 13.38 -12.91
C HIS A 551 -47.64 14.18 -14.04
N GLU A 552 -48.61 13.58 -14.71
CA GLU A 552 -49.55 14.27 -15.60
C GLU A 552 -50.46 15.12 -14.72
N THR A 553 -50.46 16.41 -14.94
CA THR A 553 -51.49 17.32 -14.43
C THR A 553 -52.09 18.10 -15.60
N PRO A 554 -53.42 18.32 -15.60
CA PRO A 554 -54.13 18.93 -16.74
C PRO A 554 -53.96 20.46 -16.72
N ALA A 555 -54.08 21.06 -17.89
CA ALA A 555 -53.90 22.46 -18.18
C ALA A 555 -54.83 23.38 -17.37
N PRO A 556 -54.39 24.55 -16.98
CA PRO A 556 -55.28 25.67 -16.64
C PRO A 556 -55.10 26.85 -17.57
N THR A 557 -56.25 27.42 -17.77
CA THR A 557 -56.58 28.71 -18.42
C THR A 557 -55.88 29.93 -17.83
N ALA A 558 -55.80 30.93 -18.71
CA ALA A 558 -55.14 32.21 -18.66
C ALA A 558 -55.40 33.13 -17.46
N ALA A 559 -54.44 34.03 -17.28
CA ALA A 559 -54.45 35.46 -17.08
C ALA A 559 -53.92 36.04 -15.74
N VAL A 560 -53.14 37.11 -15.95
CA VAL A 560 -53.00 38.37 -15.26
C VAL A 560 -51.67 38.63 -14.51
N LYS A 561 -50.96 39.61 -15.10
CA LYS A 561 -49.81 40.38 -14.59
C LYS A 561 -50.11 41.09 -13.26
N LYS A 562 -49.12 41.21 -12.38
CA LYS A 562 -48.71 42.53 -11.78
C LYS A 562 -47.41 42.46 -10.96
N ASN A 563 -46.66 43.52 -11.11
CA ASN A 563 -45.41 43.95 -10.45
C ASN A 563 -45.50 44.14 -8.94
N LYS A 564 -44.39 43.96 -8.18
CA LYS A 564 -43.64 45.01 -7.45
C LYS A 564 -42.61 44.41 -6.47
N ARG A 565 -41.36 44.79 -6.67
CA ARG A 565 -40.35 45.49 -5.84
C ARG A 565 -40.17 45.13 -4.35
N LEU A 566 -38.86 44.86 -4.06
CA LEU A 566 -37.97 45.30 -2.97
C LEU A 566 -38.18 44.74 -1.55
N SER A 567 -37.18 44.03 -1.03
CA SER A 567 -36.24 44.55 -0.01
C SER A 567 -35.17 43.51 0.36
N GLU A 568 -33.99 44.04 0.62
CA GLU A 568 -32.74 43.41 0.99
C GLU A 568 -32.80 42.74 2.38
N SER A 569 -32.08 41.61 2.56
CA SER A 569 -31.21 41.45 3.71
C SER A 569 -30.30 40.23 3.53
N SER A 570 -29.05 40.46 3.80
CA SER A 570 -27.87 39.60 3.81
C SER A 570 -27.98 38.37 4.73
N THR A 571 -27.45 37.24 4.30
CA THR A 571 -26.65 36.31 5.14
C THR A 571 -25.86 35.32 4.27
N ASP A 572 -24.68 35.02 4.70
CA ASP A 572 -23.56 34.33 4.10
C ASP A 572 -23.86 32.94 3.49
N ASP A 573 -23.56 32.83 2.19
CA ASP A 573 -23.56 31.56 1.45
C ASP A 573 -22.15 30.92 1.42
N VAL A 574 -22.05 29.74 2.02
CA VAL A 574 -20.95 28.83 1.81
C VAL A 574 -21.12 28.17 0.45
N ALA A 575 -20.29 28.60 -0.50
CA ALA A 575 -20.32 28.12 -1.88
C ALA A 575 -19.92 26.64 -2.00
N CYS A 576 -20.90 25.83 -2.35
CA CYS A 576 -20.73 24.47 -2.89
C CYS A 576 -20.38 24.61 -4.38
N LEU A 577 -19.14 24.27 -4.77
CA LEU A 577 -18.71 24.29 -6.18
C LEU A 577 -19.34 23.10 -6.91
N SER A 578 -20.48 23.33 -7.54
CA SER A 578 -21.03 22.50 -8.61
C SER A 578 -20.42 22.93 -9.94
N TYR A 579 -19.73 22.00 -10.62
CA TYR A 579 -19.26 22.23 -11.99
C TYR A 579 -20.44 22.14 -12.96
N ASN A 580 -20.89 23.28 -13.45
CA ASN A 580 -21.77 23.35 -14.62
C ASN A 580 -20.91 23.35 -15.90
N GLU A 581 -21.26 22.41 -16.82
CA GLU A 581 -20.86 22.48 -18.23
C GLU A 581 -21.67 23.58 -18.89
N ASP A 582 -20.99 24.50 -19.54
CA ASP A 582 -21.27 25.11 -20.85
C ASP A 582 -20.57 26.47 -20.96
N SER A 583 -19.51 26.48 -21.73
CA SER A 583 -19.29 27.50 -22.74
C SER A 583 -17.97 27.23 -23.49
N ASN A 584 -18.14 27.09 -24.79
CA ASN A 584 -17.13 27.11 -25.83
C ASN A 584 -16.15 28.30 -25.66
N SER A 585 -14.91 27.98 -25.28
CA SER A 585 -13.76 28.75 -25.73
C SER A 585 -12.56 27.81 -25.78
N SER A 586 -12.18 27.48 -26.98
CA SER A 586 -11.01 26.70 -27.35
C SER A 586 -9.74 27.46 -26.99
N ASN A 587 -9.25 27.26 -25.77
CA ASN A 587 -7.86 27.57 -25.42
C ASN A 587 -7.03 26.28 -25.59
N ILE A 588 -6.27 26.27 -26.65
CA ILE A 588 -5.37 25.18 -27.05
C ILE A 588 -4.15 25.27 -26.13
N TYR A 589 -4.05 24.31 -25.17
CA TYR A 589 -2.79 24.09 -24.47
C TYR A 589 -1.95 23.13 -25.34
N GLU A 590 -0.89 23.64 -25.95
CA GLU A 590 0.12 22.80 -26.58
C GLU A 590 1.18 22.42 -25.55
N VAL A 591 1.31 21.12 -25.31
CA VAL A 591 2.44 20.56 -24.58
C VAL A 591 3.42 20.03 -25.62
N SER A 592 4.57 20.67 -25.74
CA SER A 592 5.61 20.25 -26.70
C SER A 592 6.49 19.18 -26.05
N ILE A 593 6.43 17.97 -26.58
CA ILE A 593 7.46 16.96 -26.37
C ILE A 593 8.14 16.77 -27.72
N GLN A 594 9.35 17.28 -27.86
CA GLN A 594 10.17 16.96 -29.02
C GLN A 594 10.81 15.59 -28.82
N ASN A 595 10.56 14.67 -29.75
CA ASN A 595 11.28 13.41 -29.84
C ASN A 595 12.72 13.71 -30.24
N GLY A 596 13.61 13.82 -29.26
CA GLY A 596 15.04 14.04 -29.49
C GLY A 596 15.72 12.75 -29.87
N SER A 597 15.96 12.55 -31.14
CA SER A 597 17.01 11.66 -31.64
C SER A 597 18.38 12.28 -31.30
N ALA A 598 19.22 11.54 -30.61
CA ALA A 598 20.57 11.97 -30.26
C ALA A 598 21.45 12.20 -31.50
N PRO A 599 22.25 13.27 -31.59
CA PRO A 599 23.36 13.32 -32.50
C PRO A 599 24.63 12.75 -31.87
N HIS A 600 25.29 11.87 -32.61
CA HIS A 600 26.67 11.45 -32.37
C HIS A 600 27.64 12.64 -32.63
N ASN A 601 28.63 12.78 -31.74
CA ASN A 601 30.06 12.91 -31.96
C ASN A 601 30.77 13.80 -30.92
N ALA A 602 31.84 13.19 -30.39
CA ALA A 602 32.88 13.77 -29.54
C ALA A 602 33.83 14.71 -30.36
N PRO A 603 34.87 15.40 -29.82
CA PRO A 603 35.91 14.83 -28.96
C PRO A 603 36.51 15.76 -27.86
N LEU A 604 37.15 15.11 -26.89
CA LEU A 604 38.36 15.37 -26.10
C LEU A 604 38.98 16.79 -26.00
N ALA A 605 39.21 17.26 -24.75
CA ALA A 605 40.52 17.76 -24.29
C ALA A 605 40.58 17.93 -22.75
N ASP A 606 41.58 17.27 -22.19
CA ASP A 606 42.50 17.58 -21.09
C ASP A 606 42.10 18.17 -19.70
N LYS A 607 42.60 17.41 -18.70
CA LYS A 607 42.79 17.71 -17.26
C LYS A 607 43.79 18.86 -17.01
N PRO A 608 43.89 19.43 -15.76
CA PRO A 608 44.41 18.71 -14.61
C PRO A 608 43.84 19.05 -13.20
N ALA A 609 43.95 18.06 -12.36
CA ALA A 609 44.31 17.94 -10.92
C ALA A 609 44.08 19.09 -9.91
N GLY A 610 43.45 18.72 -8.78
CA GLY A 610 43.53 19.50 -7.51
C GLY A 610 42.66 18.90 -6.41
N ASP A 611 43.29 18.20 -5.54
CA ASP A 611 43.04 17.66 -4.19
C ASP A 611 41.86 18.16 -3.29
N LYS A 612 41.34 17.18 -2.57
CA LYS A 612 40.92 17.07 -1.15
C LYS A 612 39.46 17.25 -0.72
N ALA A 613 39.07 16.19 -0.08
CA ALA A 613 38.42 15.99 1.23
C ALA A 613 36.88 15.86 1.28
N ASP A 614 36.49 14.62 1.54
CA ASP A 614 35.47 14.10 2.46
C ASP A 614 34.23 14.93 2.80
N HIS A 615 33.07 14.42 2.38
CA HIS A 615 31.96 14.12 3.29
C HIS A 615 30.92 13.24 2.58
N ALA A 616 30.95 11.96 2.93
CA ALA A 616 29.92 11.00 2.57
C ALA A 616 28.63 11.29 3.37
N SER A 617 27.58 11.73 2.72
CA SER A 617 26.22 11.67 3.27
C SER A 617 25.47 10.52 2.62
N THR A 618 25.45 9.38 3.29
CA THR A 618 24.60 8.24 2.95
C THR A 618 23.15 8.56 3.32
N SER A 619 22.32 8.90 2.32
CA SER A 619 20.88 8.92 2.48
C SER A 619 20.35 7.47 2.44
N SER A 620 20.00 6.91 3.60
CA SER A 620 19.34 5.62 3.73
C SER A 620 17.89 5.71 3.26
N THR A 621 17.59 5.14 2.10
CA THR A 621 16.23 4.97 1.60
C THR A 621 15.64 3.69 2.18
N ILE A 622 14.66 3.80 3.06
CA ILE A 622 13.93 2.67 3.65
C ILE A 622 12.78 2.30 2.71
N ALA A 623 12.86 1.14 2.06
CA ALA A 623 11.73 0.55 1.36
C ALA A 623 11.04 -0.44 2.32
N CYS A 624 9.82 -0.11 2.77
CA CYS A 624 8.89 -1.07 3.32
C CYS A 624 7.85 -1.39 2.24
N THR A 625 7.78 -2.63 1.85
CA THR A 625 6.71 -3.20 1.02
C THR A 625 5.39 -3.24 1.79
#